data_c95e645e978086bd1091f0c8a17914b3
#
_entry.id   c95e645e978086bd1091f0c8a17914b3
#
_cell.length_a   1.000
_cell.length_b   1.000
_cell.length_c   1.000
_cell.angle_alpha   90.00
_cell.angle_beta   90.00
_cell.angle_gamma   90.00
#
_symmetry.space_group_name_H-M   'P 1'
#
loop_
_entity.id
_entity.type
_entity.pdbx_description
1 polymer ?
#
loop_
_entity_poly.entity_id
_entity_poly.type
_entity_poly.pdbx_seq_one_letter_code
_entity_poly.pdbx_strand_id
1 'polypeptide(L)'
;LSCRHLDVAADGTVIAGYQFEGPEWESHPLICRLDTDRRFSELTLDDELTASLNHYIASVAFSRVSGNVLVTAPRGNRVLLLDAVHGNLVANLALPDAAGARCDGTGGFLVSSGQGGLYRVAPDLAIPELLASLELRWDNHLT
;
A
#
# COMPACT_ATOMS: atom_id res chain seq x y z
N LEU A 1 -7.55 -15.93 -2.22
CA LEU A 1 -6.72 -14.84 -1.66
C LEU A 1 -5.52 -15.41 -0.93
N SER A 2 -4.37 -14.79 -1.11
CA SER A 2 -3.11 -15.11 -0.42
C SER A 2 -2.59 -13.85 0.26
N CYS A 3 -2.39 -13.87 1.59
CA CYS A 3 -1.78 -12.75 2.31
C CYS A 3 -0.32 -12.63 1.91
N ARG A 4 0.10 -11.43 1.50
CA ARG A 4 1.47 -11.18 1.03
C ARG A 4 2.28 -10.36 2.00
N HIS A 5 1.73 -9.25 2.42
CA HIS A 5 2.38 -8.31 3.32
C HIS A 5 1.41 -7.83 4.39
N LEU A 6 1.94 -7.55 5.54
CA LEU A 6 1.22 -6.87 6.62
C LEU A 6 2.16 -5.93 7.36
N ASP A 7 1.58 -4.93 8.00
CA ASP A 7 2.27 -4.12 9.00
C ASP A 7 1.36 -3.85 10.20
N VAL A 8 1.96 -3.50 11.32
CA VAL A 8 1.29 -3.36 12.61
C VAL A 8 1.46 -1.94 13.14
N ALA A 9 0.36 -1.25 13.36
CA ALA A 9 0.35 0.07 13.98
C ALA A 9 0.77 0.01 15.46
N ALA A 10 1.09 1.17 16.03
CA ALA A 10 1.56 1.27 17.41
C ALA A 10 0.52 0.79 18.45
N ASP A 11 -0.77 0.86 18.14
CA ASP A 11 -1.86 0.40 18.97
C ASP A 11 -2.15 -1.12 18.84
N GLY A 12 -1.48 -1.79 17.90
CA GLY A 12 -1.68 -3.21 17.61
C GLY A 12 -2.66 -3.49 16.46
N THR A 13 -3.24 -2.45 15.83
CA THR A 13 -4.02 -2.62 14.59
C THR A 13 -3.13 -3.18 13.48
N VAL A 14 -3.62 -4.19 12.77
CA VAL A 14 -2.92 -4.81 11.64
C VAL A 14 -3.64 -4.45 10.35
N ILE A 15 -2.89 -4.06 9.34
CA ILE A 15 -3.37 -4.01 7.95
C ILE A 15 -2.60 -5.04 7.15
N ALA A 16 -3.32 -5.83 6.36
CA ALA A 16 -2.73 -6.83 5.48
C ALA A 16 -3.19 -6.66 4.05
N GLY A 17 -2.26 -6.87 3.14
CA GLY A 17 -2.47 -6.85 1.70
C GLY A 17 -2.45 -8.26 1.12
N TYR A 18 -3.32 -8.49 0.13
CA TYR A 18 -3.53 -9.79 -0.49
C TYR A 18 -3.18 -9.79 -1.97
N GLN A 19 -2.94 -10.98 -2.48
CA GLN A 19 -2.97 -11.32 -3.89
C GLN A 19 -4.12 -12.29 -4.15
N PHE A 20 -4.84 -12.08 -5.24
CA PHE A 20 -5.79 -13.02 -5.79
C PHE A 20 -5.22 -13.64 -7.07
N GLU A 21 -5.24 -14.97 -7.16
CA GLU A 21 -4.71 -15.74 -8.29
C GLU A 21 -5.82 -16.55 -9.00
N GLY A 22 -7.05 -16.08 -8.90
CA GLY A 22 -8.20 -16.64 -9.59
C GLY A 22 -8.49 -15.93 -10.92
N PRO A 23 -9.70 -16.17 -11.48
CA PRO A 23 -10.12 -15.58 -12.74
C PRO A 23 -10.12 -14.05 -12.70
N GLU A 24 -9.69 -13.41 -13.79
CA GLU A 24 -9.56 -11.94 -13.88
C GLU A 24 -10.89 -11.18 -13.73
N TRP A 25 -12.02 -11.84 -14.01
CA TRP A 25 -13.35 -11.23 -13.88
C TRP A 25 -13.91 -11.27 -12.45
N GLU A 26 -13.26 -11.96 -11.53
CA GLU A 26 -13.65 -11.96 -10.13
C GLU A 26 -12.97 -10.79 -9.41
N SER A 27 -13.75 -10.05 -8.63
CA SER A 27 -13.26 -8.95 -7.81
C SER A 27 -13.33 -9.32 -6.34
N HIS A 28 -12.25 -9.06 -5.61
CA HIS A 28 -12.16 -9.34 -4.18
C HIS A 28 -11.53 -8.16 -3.45
N PRO A 29 -11.92 -7.87 -2.20
CA PRO A 29 -11.19 -6.96 -1.33
C PRO A 29 -9.75 -7.46 -1.15
N LEU A 30 -8.77 -6.61 -1.48
CA LEU A 30 -7.35 -6.95 -1.43
C LEU A 30 -6.65 -6.42 -0.17
N ILE A 31 -7.37 -5.71 0.68
CA ILE A 31 -6.84 -5.12 1.91
C ILE A 31 -7.79 -5.47 3.05
N CYS A 32 -7.24 -5.92 4.16
CA CYS A 32 -8.02 -6.13 5.37
C CYS A 32 -7.40 -5.45 6.59
N ARG A 33 -8.22 -5.25 7.59
CA ARG A 33 -7.86 -4.69 8.88
C ARG A 33 -8.27 -5.65 9.99
N LEU A 34 -7.37 -5.88 10.93
CA LEU A 34 -7.66 -6.50 12.21
C LEU A 34 -7.45 -5.45 13.29
N ASP A 35 -8.51 -5.08 13.98
CA ASP A 35 -8.44 -4.08 15.05
C ASP A 35 -7.94 -4.66 16.39
N THR A 36 -7.80 -3.78 17.38
CA THR A 36 -7.33 -4.14 18.72
C THR A 36 -8.30 -5.06 19.47
N ASP A 37 -9.59 -5.05 19.11
CA ASP A 37 -10.63 -5.95 19.64
C ASP A 37 -10.66 -7.29 18.89
N ARG A 38 -9.70 -7.53 17.98
CA ARG A 38 -9.59 -8.71 17.10
C ARG A 38 -10.75 -8.86 16.14
N ARG A 39 -11.37 -7.74 15.74
CA ARG A 39 -12.39 -7.74 14.70
C ARG A 39 -11.71 -7.62 13.36
N PHE A 40 -11.98 -8.59 12.51
CA PHE A 40 -11.55 -8.59 11.12
C PHE A 40 -12.56 -7.81 10.28
N SER A 41 -12.05 -6.96 9.38
CA SER A 41 -12.84 -6.27 8.37
C SER A 41 -12.07 -6.19 7.06
N GLU A 42 -12.77 -6.39 5.97
CA GLU A 42 -12.27 -6.10 4.63
C GLU A 42 -12.44 -4.61 4.36
N LEU A 43 -11.40 -3.96 3.81
CA LEU A 43 -11.48 -2.57 3.43
C LEU A 43 -12.08 -2.47 2.03
N THR A 44 -13.29 -1.96 1.96
CA THR A 44 -14.03 -1.81 0.72
C THR A 44 -13.61 -0.53 0.01
N LEU A 45 -13.03 -0.68 -1.16
CA LEU A 45 -12.81 0.39 -2.14
C LEU A 45 -13.95 0.34 -3.17
N ASP A 46 -14.10 1.40 -3.96
CA ASP A 46 -15.02 1.33 -5.10
C ASP A 46 -14.56 0.28 -6.13
N ASP A 47 -15.49 -0.20 -6.95
CA ASP A 47 -15.23 -1.31 -7.87
C ASP A 47 -14.17 -0.96 -8.93
N GLU A 48 -14.15 0.28 -9.41
CA GLU A 48 -13.19 0.75 -10.41
C GLU A 48 -11.77 0.76 -9.82
N LEU A 49 -11.63 1.29 -8.61
CA LEU A 49 -10.35 1.31 -7.91
C LEU A 49 -9.88 -0.10 -7.58
N THR A 50 -10.78 -0.97 -7.07
CA THR A 50 -10.45 -2.37 -6.76
C THR A 50 -9.94 -3.12 -8.00
N ALA A 51 -10.64 -3.00 -9.13
CA ALA A 51 -10.22 -3.59 -10.40
C ALA A 51 -8.86 -3.06 -10.85
N SER A 52 -8.61 -1.76 -10.66
CA SER A 52 -7.35 -1.11 -11.05
C SER A 52 -6.13 -1.56 -10.26
N LEU A 53 -6.30 -2.20 -9.08
CA LEU A 53 -5.21 -2.79 -8.30
C LEU A 53 -4.62 -4.05 -8.95
N ASN A 54 -5.34 -4.60 -9.94
CA ASN A 54 -4.92 -5.77 -10.71
C ASN A 54 -4.54 -6.96 -9.83
N HIS A 55 -5.43 -7.25 -8.87
CA HIS A 55 -5.39 -8.42 -7.97
C HIS A 55 -4.15 -8.53 -7.07
N TYR A 56 -3.40 -7.43 -6.84
CA TYR A 56 -2.17 -7.55 -6.08
C TYR A 56 -1.83 -6.31 -5.25
N ILE A 57 -1.69 -6.51 -3.93
CA ILE A 57 -1.03 -5.60 -2.99
C ILE A 57 0.33 -6.19 -2.63
N ALA A 58 1.40 -5.44 -2.90
CA ALA A 58 2.77 -5.92 -2.73
C ALA A 58 3.38 -5.55 -1.38
N SER A 59 3.13 -4.36 -0.87
CA SER A 59 3.70 -3.88 0.38
C SER A 59 2.69 -3.07 1.19
N VAL A 60 2.87 -3.09 2.50
CA VAL A 60 2.08 -2.33 3.48
C VAL A 60 3.05 -1.65 4.43
N ALA A 61 2.88 -0.37 4.70
CA ALA A 61 3.72 0.38 5.64
C ALA A 61 2.90 1.36 6.48
N PHE A 62 3.02 1.30 7.82
CA PHE A 62 2.42 2.26 8.74
C PHE A 62 3.34 3.43 9.04
N SER A 63 2.77 4.62 9.08
CA SER A 63 3.42 5.80 9.65
C SER A 63 2.86 6.12 11.03
N ARG A 64 3.70 5.96 12.05
CA ARG A 64 3.34 6.31 13.44
C ARG A 64 3.16 7.81 13.63
N VAL A 65 3.72 8.62 12.75
CA VAL A 65 3.69 10.09 12.84
C VAL A 65 2.39 10.64 12.27
N SER A 66 2.00 10.19 11.05
CA SER A 66 0.77 10.66 10.39
C SER A 66 -0.47 9.84 10.77
N GLY A 67 -0.31 8.64 11.33
CA GLY A 67 -1.43 7.72 11.58
C GLY A 67 -1.99 7.07 10.32
N ASN A 68 -1.29 7.21 9.20
CA ASN A 68 -1.70 6.65 7.91
C ASN A 68 -0.97 5.32 7.61
N VAL A 69 -1.55 4.55 6.72
CA VAL A 69 -0.94 3.37 6.12
C VAL A 69 -0.86 3.56 4.60
N LEU A 70 0.30 3.25 4.04
CA LEU A 70 0.48 3.22 2.59
C LEU A 70 0.52 1.76 2.13
N VAL A 71 -0.20 1.45 1.05
CA VAL A 71 -0.13 0.17 0.37
C VAL A 71 0.28 0.37 -1.09
N THR A 72 1.06 -0.57 -1.63
CA THR A 72 1.54 -0.54 -3.00
C THR A 72 0.84 -1.59 -3.85
N ALA A 73 0.51 -1.23 -5.08
CA ALA A 73 -0.08 -2.11 -6.08
C ALA A 73 0.72 -2.01 -7.40
N PRO A 74 1.84 -2.76 -7.54
CA PRO A 74 2.72 -2.64 -8.71
C PRO A 74 2.01 -2.97 -10.03
N ARG A 75 1.17 -4.00 -10.04
CA ARG A 75 0.40 -4.36 -11.23
C ARG A 75 -0.61 -3.29 -11.63
N GLY A 76 -1.11 -2.52 -10.66
CA GLY A 76 -1.99 -1.37 -10.86
C GLY A 76 -1.25 -0.05 -11.10
N ASN A 77 0.09 -0.03 -11.01
CA ASN A 77 0.91 1.16 -11.12
C ASN A 77 0.47 2.28 -10.18
N ARG A 78 0.21 1.94 -8.89
CA ARG A 78 -0.28 2.92 -7.92
C ARG A 78 0.08 2.62 -6.49
N VAL A 79 -0.08 3.64 -5.67
CA VAL A 79 -0.07 3.55 -4.22
C VAL A 79 -1.38 4.11 -3.67
N LEU A 80 -1.90 3.50 -2.62
CA LEU A 80 -3.04 4.00 -1.86
C LEU A 80 -2.56 4.43 -0.48
N LEU A 81 -3.05 5.57 -0.02
CA LEU A 81 -2.93 6.01 1.35
C LEU A 81 -4.28 5.83 2.04
N LEU A 82 -4.26 5.18 3.18
CA LEU A 82 -5.46 4.90 3.98
C LEU A 82 -5.28 5.49 5.38
N ASP A 83 -6.36 5.96 5.97
CA ASP A 83 -6.43 6.22 7.40
C ASP A 83 -6.39 4.88 8.15
N ALA A 84 -5.43 4.71 9.03
CA ALA A 84 -5.22 3.44 9.74
C ALA A 84 -6.34 3.12 10.75
N VAL A 85 -7.02 4.13 11.27
CA VAL A 85 -8.08 3.95 12.28
C VAL A 85 -9.35 3.39 11.66
N HIS A 86 -9.80 4.00 10.56
CA HIS A 86 -11.09 3.66 9.93
C HIS A 86 -10.92 2.86 8.63
N GLY A 87 -9.71 2.85 8.04
CA GLY A 87 -9.43 2.22 6.75
C GLY A 87 -9.94 3.01 5.54
N ASN A 88 -10.32 4.27 5.73
CA ASN A 88 -10.80 5.11 4.64
C ASN A 88 -9.68 5.49 3.68
N LEU A 89 -9.98 5.53 2.40
CA LEU A 89 -9.06 6.02 1.38
C LEU A 89 -8.81 7.52 1.57
N VAL A 90 -7.54 7.90 1.78
CA VAL A 90 -7.08 9.28 1.87
C VAL A 90 -6.59 9.77 0.51
N ALA A 91 -5.82 8.94 -0.19
CA ALA A 91 -5.32 9.26 -1.52
C ALA A 91 -5.05 8.03 -2.36
N ASN A 92 -5.12 8.22 -3.68
CA ASN A 92 -4.79 7.25 -4.71
C ASN A 92 -3.86 7.93 -5.71
N LEU A 93 -2.61 7.49 -5.78
CA LEU A 93 -1.56 8.12 -6.59
C LEU A 93 -1.01 7.16 -7.63
N ALA A 94 -0.81 7.66 -8.84
CA ALA A 94 -0.09 6.92 -9.86
C ALA A 94 1.41 6.85 -9.51
N LEU A 95 1.94 5.63 -9.47
CA LEU A 95 3.37 5.37 -9.30
C LEU A 95 3.70 4.05 -10.01
N PRO A 96 4.38 4.12 -11.17
CA PRO A 96 4.66 2.95 -11.97
C PRO A 96 5.44 1.88 -11.20
N ASP A 97 4.91 0.65 -11.25
CA ASP A 97 5.51 -0.54 -10.64
C ASP A 97 5.91 -0.33 -9.17
N ALA A 98 5.02 0.33 -8.40
CA ALA A 98 5.23 0.60 -6.99
C ALA A 98 5.34 -0.70 -6.20
N ALA A 99 6.53 -1.04 -5.73
CA ALA A 99 6.87 -2.33 -5.13
C ALA A 99 6.95 -2.27 -3.60
N GLY A 100 8.11 -1.99 -3.03
CA GLY A 100 8.32 -1.90 -1.59
C GLY A 100 7.93 -0.55 -1.01
N ALA A 101 7.45 -0.52 0.22
CA ALA A 101 7.15 0.71 0.95
C ALA A 101 7.69 0.67 2.37
N ARG A 102 8.10 1.83 2.89
CA ARG A 102 8.55 2.02 4.26
C ARG A 102 8.24 3.44 4.75
N CYS A 103 7.88 3.59 6.01
CA CYS A 103 7.77 4.89 6.66
C CYS A 103 9.13 5.61 6.65
N ASP A 104 9.15 6.91 6.31
CA ASP A 104 10.37 7.75 6.29
C ASP A 104 10.74 8.34 7.66
N GLY A 105 9.93 8.06 8.69
CA GLY A 105 10.12 8.58 10.05
C GLY A 105 9.63 10.01 10.27
N THR A 106 9.21 10.73 9.23
CA THR A 106 8.71 12.13 9.30
C THR A 106 7.21 12.25 9.05
N GLY A 107 6.53 11.12 8.84
CA GLY A 107 5.11 11.04 8.55
C GLY A 107 4.79 10.63 7.11
N GLY A 108 5.77 10.69 6.22
CA GLY A 108 5.71 10.22 4.85
C GLY A 108 6.23 8.79 4.68
N PHE A 109 6.41 8.41 3.42
CA PHE A 109 6.84 7.07 3.04
C PHE A 109 7.90 7.12 1.95
N LEU A 110 8.82 6.16 1.99
CA LEU A 110 9.70 5.81 0.88
C LEU A 110 9.06 4.66 0.12
N VAL A 111 9.06 4.75 -1.20
CA VAL A 111 8.48 3.73 -2.10
C VAL A 111 9.49 3.40 -3.18
N SER A 112 9.82 2.12 -3.33
CA SER A 112 10.63 1.64 -4.45
C SER A 112 9.73 1.27 -5.64
N SER A 113 10.28 1.44 -6.84
CA SER A 113 9.64 0.99 -8.08
C SER A 113 10.47 -0.12 -8.71
N GLY A 114 9.82 -1.19 -9.19
CA GLY A 114 10.49 -2.24 -9.95
C GLY A 114 11.23 -1.73 -11.20
N GLN A 115 10.99 -0.49 -11.60
CA GLN A 115 11.70 0.20 -12.68
C GLN A 115 12.97 0.96 -12.23
N GLY A 116 13.38 0.81 -10.97
CA GLY A 116 14.61 1.38 -10.43
C GLY A 116 14.44 2.72 -9.70
N GLY A 117 13.23 3.30 -9.69
CA GLY A 117 12.93 4.53 -8.99
C GLY A 117 12.84 4.34 -7.46
N LEU A 118 13.32 5.33 -6.71
CA LEU A 118 13.04 5.51 -5.30
C LEU A 118 12.29 6.83 -5.13
N TYR A 119 11.13 6.77 -4.53
CA TYR A 119 10.22 7.91 -4.38
C TYR A 119 9.96 8.21 -2.92
N ARG A 120 9.71 9.49 -2.63
CA ARG A 120 9.11 9.93 -1.38
C ARG A 120 7.65 10.28 -1.63
N VAL A 121 6.79 9.78 -0.75
CA VAL A 121 5.36 10.07 -0.73
C VAL A 121 5.08 10.85 0.55
N ALA A 122 4.84 12.16 0.43
CA ALA A 122 4.59 13.02 1.58
C ALA A 122 3.19 12.79 2.19
N PRO A 123 2.96 13.13 3.47
CA PRO A 123 1.67 12.88 4.13
C PRO A 123 0.49 13.67 3.55
N ASP A 124 0.77 14.83 2.98
CA ASP A 124 -0.17 15.75 2.37
C ASP A 124 -0.40 15.53 0.86
N LEU A 125 0.34 14.65 0.29
CA LEU A 125 0.24 13.98 -1.00
C LEU A 125 -0.38 14.76 -2.16
N ALA A 126 0.45 15.55 -2.80
CA ALA A 126 0.10 16.00 -4.14
C ALA A 126 0.68 15.07 -5.22
N ILE A 127 1.96 14.74 -5.17
CA ILE A 127 2.66 13.95 -6.19
C ILE A 127 3.85 13.22 -5.55
N PRO A 128 4.13 11.93 -5.89
CA PRO A 128 5.35 11.26 -5.46
C PRO A 128 6.60 11.99 -5.97
N GLU A 129 7.53 12.30 -5.07
CA GLU A 129 8.80 12.92 -5.39
C GLU A 129 9.84 11.86 -5.75
N LEU A 130 10.42 11.91 -6.95
CA LEU A 130 11.52 11.04 -7.33
C LEU A 130 12.81 11.48 -6.63
N LEU A 131 13.34 10.64 -5.74
CA LEU A 131 14.58 10.89 -5.02
C LEU A 131 15.80 10.37 -5.76
N ALA A 132 15.68 9.20 -6.39
CA ALA A 132 16.75 8.56 -7.14
C ALA A 132 16.18 7.64 -8.22
N SER A 133 16.96 7.47 -9.30
CA SER A 133 16.72 6.45 -10.31
C SER A 133 18.00 5.65 -10.50
N LEU A 134 17.91 4.35 -10.31
CA LEU A 134 19.03 3.42 -10.33
C LEU A 134 18.81 2.37 -11.43
N GLU A 135 19.88 1.87 -12.01
CA GLU A 135 19.81 0.74 -12.94
C GLU A 135 19.62 -0.60 -12.21
N LEU A 136 18.63 -0.61 -11.29
CA LEU A 136 18.24 -1.74 -10.47
C LEU A 136 16.76 -2.04 -10.67
N ARG A 137 16.37 -3.27 -10.36
CA ARG A 137 14.96 -3.63 -10.19
C ARG A 137 14.72 -3.89 -8.72
N TRP A 138 13.88 -3.09 -8.11
CA TRP A 138 13.50 -3.27 -6.72
C TRP A 138 12.43 -4.35 -6.60
N ASP A 139 12.54 -5.14 -5.55
CA ASP A 139 11.50 -6.06 -5.11
C ASP A 139 10.54 -5.34 -4.12
N ASN A 140 9.53 -6.05 -3.66
CA ASN A 140 8.50 -5.57 -2.73
C ASN A 140 8.98 -5.46 -1.27
N HIS A 141 10.26 -5.67 -1.00
CA HIS A 141 10.86 -5.54 0.32
C HIS A 141 11.77 -4.30 0.40
N LEU A 142 11.33 -3.29 1.15
CA LEU A 142 12.13 -2.13 1.51
C LEU A 142 12.29 -2.12 3.03
N THR A 143 13.43 -2.57 3.50
CA THR A 143 13.73 -2.70 4.94
C THR A 143 14.71 -1.63 5.42
#